data_143b6c5b2520ddd8f0cff5cf2d74deb4
#
_entry.id   143b6c5b2520ddd8f0cff5cf2d74deb4
#
_cell.length_a   1.000
_cell.length_b   1.000
_cell.length_c   1.000
_cell.angle_alpha   90.00
_cell.angle_beta   90.00
_cell.angle_gamma   90.00
#
_symmetry.space_group_name_H-M   'P 1'
#
loop_
_entity.id
_entity.type
_entity.pdbx_description
1 polymer ?
#
loop_
_entity_poly.entity_id
_entity_poly.type
_entity_poly.pdbx_seq_one_letter_code
_entity_poly.pdbx_strand_id
1 'polypeptide(L)'
;MKLSDKVDTGNGIYQVHGRELKDHNWHRGGYGELTVQEGLAASSNIAIYKTMEKAFANNPQAYFDLLANMSYGKPDSINGIANLKPAHFVTPKDNNWTKTAFVWSSIGYNQHVSPIQILTFYNAIANNGKMIQPQLYKDSVVVINPQIASRASIDSLKKALVFNITDGLGQPAKSDKVVVAGIQGTSSLSTNEDSTK
;
A
#
# COMPACT_ATOMS: atom_id res chain seq x y z
N MET A 1 6.98 -12.55 8.69
CA MET A 1 5.59 -12.33 9.08
C MET A 1 4.67 -13.13 8.17
N LYS A 2 3.62 -13.72 8.70
CA LYS A 2 2.65 -14.56 7.97
C LYS A 2 1.30 -13.83 7.95
N LEU A 3 0.47 -14.12 6.96
CA LEU A 3 -0.90 -13.56 6.88
C LEU A 3 -1.78 -13.99 8.08
N SER A 4 -1.46 -15.13 8.71
CA SER A 4 -2.15 -15.66 9.89
C SER A 4 -1.64 -15.09 11.21
N ASP A 5 -0.57 -14.27 11.22
CA ASP A 5 -0.08 -13.66 12.45
C ASP A 5 -1.13 -12.70 13.00
N LYS A 6 -1.32 -12.71 14.32
CA LYS A 6 -2.33 -11.90 14.98
C LYS A 6 -1.81 -10.52 15.33
N VAL A 7 -2.70 -9.54 15.22
CA VAL A 7 -2.48 -8.13 15.55
C VAL A 7 -3.67 -7.63 16.35
N ASP A 8 -3.44 -7.16 17.57
CA ASP A 8 -4.45 -6.52 18.38
C ASP A 8 -4.59 -5.05 17.98
N THR A 9 -5.78 -4.66 17.50
CA THR A 9 -6.13 -3.27 17.14
C THR A 9 -6.95 -2.57 18.24
N GLY A 10 -7.26 -3.29 19.33
CA GLY A 10 -8.00 -2.77 20.47
C GLY A 10 -9.36 -2.20 20.08
N ASN A 11 -9.69 -1.06 20.66
CA ASN A 11 -10.94 -0.35 20.39
C ASN A 11 -10.91 0.54 19.13
N GLY A 12 -9.91 0.37 18.26
CA GLY A 12 -9.79 1.15 17.03
C GLY A 12 -9.11 2.50 17.21
N ILE A 13 -8.49 2.77 18.37
CA ILE A 13 -7.66 3.95 18.63
C ILE A 13 -6.31 3.48 19.17
N TYR A 14 -5.24 3.90 18.54
CA TYR A 14 -3.87 3.58 18.96
C TYR A 14 -3.04 4.86 19.11
N GLN A 15 -2.47 5.05 20.31
CA GLN A 15 -1.59 6.21 20.59
C GLN A 15 -0.17 5.89 20.15
N VAL A 16 0.37 6.70 19.27
CA VAL A 16 1.75 6.55 18.77
C VAL A 16 2.42 7.92 18.60
N HIS A 17 3.57 8.10 19.26
CA HIS A 17 4.35 9.35 19.23
C HIS A 17 3.52 10.63 19.51
N GLY A 18 2.56 10.55 20.44
CA GLY A 18 1.69 11.68 20.81
C GLY A 18 0.59 12.00 19.79
N ARG A 19 0.33 11.13 18.84
CA ARG A 19 -0.75 11.21 17.86
C ARG A 19 -1.67 10.00 17.94
N GLU A 20 -2.93 10.20 17.60
CA GLU A 20 -3.89 9.11 17.48
C GLU A 20 -3.91 8.55 16.06
N LEU A 21 -3.66 7.25 15.94
CA LEU A 21 -3.97 6.47 14.74
C LEU A 21 -5.31 5.79 14.94
N LYS A 22 -6.24 5.98 14.01
CA LYS A 22 -7.61 5.45 14.14
C LYS A 22 -7.96 4.54 12.99
N ASP A 23 -8.69 3.48 13.31
CA ASP A 23 -9.43 2.70 12.35
C ASP A 23 -10.77 3.37 12.04
N HIS A 24 -11.33 3.17 10.86
CA HIS A 24 -12.57 3.84 10.46
C HIS A 24 -13.78 3.47 11.34
N ASN A 25 -13.74 2.33 12.04
CA ASN A 25 -14.80 1.85 12.93
C ASN A 25 -14.55 2.13 14.43
N TRP A 26 -13.58 3.00 14.77
CA TRP A 26 -13.24 3.33 16.16
C TRP A 26 -14.45 3.73 17.00
N HIS A 27 -15.42 4.43 16.41
CA HIS A 27 -16.67 4.84 17.06
C HIS A 27 -17.66 3.70 17.31
N ARG A 28 -17.38 2.50 16.78
CA ARG A 28 -18.15 1.26 16.97
C ARG A 28 -17.41 0.22 17.83
N GLY A 29 -16.32 0.63 18.49
CA GLY A 29 -15.53 -0.23 19.37
C GLY A 29 -14.32 -0.92 18.73
N GLY A 30 -13.96 -0.54 17.48
CA GLY A 30 -12.80 -1.10 16.81
C GLY A 30 -13.00 -2.55 16.33
N TYR A 31 -11.87 -3.21 16.00
CA TYR A 31 -11.88 -4.59 15.50
C TYR A 31 -11.36 -5.62 16.51
N GLY A 32 -10.74 -5.17 17.62
CA GLY A 32 -10.07 -6.08 18.54
C GLY A 32 -8.87 -6.78 17.92
N GLU A 33 -8.78 -8.10 18.09
CA GLU A 33 -7.70 -8.91 17.51
C GLU A 33 -8.08 -9.37 16.10
N LEU A 34 -7.20 -9.09 15.13
CA LEU A 34 -7.29 -9.50 13.73
C LEU A 34 -6.05 -10.28 13.33
N THR A 35 -6.14 -11.13 12.32
CA THR A 35 -4.97 -11.57 11.57
C THR A 35 -4.47 -10.46 10.65
N VAL A 36 -3.22 -10.52 10.18
CA VAL A 36 -2.68 -9.57 9.18
C VAL A 36 -3.56 -9.56 7.92
N GLN A 37 -4.06 -10.72 7.49
CA GLN A 37 -4.96 -10.83 6.35
C GLN A 37 -6.30 -10.11 6.58
N GLU A 38 -6.92 -10.32 7.73
CA GLU A 38 -8.17 -9.64 8.11
C GLU A 38 -7.95 -8.13 8.28
N GLY A 39 -6.82 -7.72 8.86
CA GLY A 39 -6.44 -6.31 8.99
C GLY A 39 -6.33 -5.61 7.64
N LEU A 40 -5.74 -6.29 6.63
CA LEU A 40 -5.69 -5.78 5.26
C LEU A 40 -7.11 -5.70 4.65
N ALA A 41 -7.91 -6.73 4.80
CA ALA A 41 -9.27 -6.81 4.26
C ALA A 41 -10.25 -5.83 4.93
N ALA A 42 -10.03 -5.52 6.22
CA ALA A 42 -10.77 -4.52 6.97
C ALA A 42 -10.25 -3.09 6.77
N SER A 43 -9.15 -2.91 5.99
CA SER A 43 -8.48 -1.62 5.85
C SER A 43 -8.12 -0.98 7.21
N SER A 44 -7.68 -1.80 8.17
CA SER A 44 -7.30 -1.34 9.50
C SER A 44 -5.94 -0.63 9.45
N ASN A 45 -5.94 0.66 9.68
CA ASN A 45 -4.73 1.47 9.79
C ASN A 45 -3.81 0.96 10.90
N ILE A 46 -4.42 0.57 12.05
CA ILE A 46 -3.69 0.09 13.22
C ILE A 46 -3.04 -1.25 12.93
N ALA A 47 -3.77 -2.20 12.32
CA ALA A 47 -3.21 -3.50 11.96
C ALA A 47 -2.04 -3.36 10.98
N ILE A 48 -2.19 -2.53 9.94
CA ILE A 48 -1.11 -2.27 8.97
C ILE A 48 0.08 -1.60 9.65
N TYR A 49 -0.14 -0.53 10.42
CA TYR A 49 0.95 0.15 11.11
C TYR A 49 1.71 -0.78 12.05
N LYS A 50 1.03 -1.49 12.97
CA LYS A 50 1.68 -2.42 13.91
C LYS A 50 2.46 -3.53 13.19
N THR A 51 1.94 -3.98 12.06
CA THR A 51 2.62 -4.95 11.19
C THR A 51 3.93 -4.38 10.63
N MET A 52 3.89 -3.14 10.14
CA MET A 52 5.04 -2.44 9.59
C MET A 52 6.02 -2.00 10.68
N GLU A 53 5.52 -1.56 11.84
CA GLU A 53 6.32 -1.23 13.01
C GLU A 53 7.16 -2.41 13.47
N LYS A 54 6.56 -3.59 13.61
CA LYS A 54 7.25 -4.83 13.97
C LYS A 54 8.39 -5.18 13.01
N ALA A 55 8.24 -4.85 11.71
CA ALA A 55 9.22 -5.17 10.70
C ALA A 55 10.32 -4.10 10.55
N PHE A 56 10.00 -2.81 10.73
CA PHE A 56 10.85 -1.70 10.29
C PHE A 56 11.07 -0.59 11.31
N ALA A 57 10.48 -0.62 12.54
CA ALA A 57 10.63 0.47 13.49
C ALA A 57 12.09 0.79 13.84
N ASN A 58 12.94 -0.24 13.94
CA ASN A 58 14.37 -0.07 14.23
C ASN A 58 15.19 0.43 13.03
N ASN A 59 14.67 0.33 11.82
CA ASN A 59 15.30 0.80 10.60
C ASN A 59 14.22 1.19 9.56
N PRO A 60 13.57 2.37 9.71
CA PRO A 60 12.57 2.83 8.76
C PRO A 60 13.09 2.98 7.31
N GLN A 61 14.39 3.24 7.12
CA GLN A 61 14.98 3.33 5.79
C GLN A 61 14.85 1.99 5.04
N ALA A 62 14.94 0.85 5.73
CA ALA A 62 14.79 -0.46 5.09
C ALA A 62 13.41 -0.67 4.44
N TYR A 63 12.35 0.00 4.94
CA TYR A 63 11.05 0.02 4.27
C TYR A 63 11.12 0.69 2.90
N PHE A 64 11.76 1.85 2.80
CA PHE A 64 11.90 2.57 1.54
C PHE A 64 12.84 1.86 0.57
N ASP A 65 13.91 1.25 1.10
CA ASP A 65 14.83 0.43 0.30
C ASP A 65 14.09 -0.79 -0.28
N LEU A 66 13.17 -1.39 0.48
CA LEU A 66 12.30 -2.47 -0.01
C LEU A 66 11.37 -1.98 -1.13
N LEU A 67 10.69 -0.83 -0.96
CA LEU A 67 9.86 -0.24 -2.01
C LEU A 67 10.66 0.02 -3.30
N ALA A 68 11.88 0.56 -3.16
CA ALA A 68 12.78 0.79 -4.29
C ALA A 68 13.19 -0.53 -4.99
N ASN A 69 13.54 -1.56 -4.22
CA ASN A 69 13.89 -2.89 -4.75
C ASN A 69 12.71 -3.54 -5.49
N MET A 70 11.49 -3.30 -5.02
CA MET A 70 10.25 -3.74 -5.69
C MET A 70 9.90 -2.86 -6.90
N SER A 71 10.67 -1.80 -7.19
CA SER A 71 10.36 -0.80 -8.23
C SER A 71 8.98 -0.15 -8.05
N TYR A 72 8.51 0.01 -6.79
CA TYR A 72 7.27 0.70 -6.49
C TYR A 72 7.40 2.18 -6.87
N GLY A 73 6.39 2.71 -7.57
CA GLY A 73 6.41 4.07 -8.10
C GLY A 73 7.01 4.20 -9.52
N LYS A 74 7.41 3.09 -10.16
CA LYS A 74 7.84 3.08 -11.57
C LYS A 74 6.64 2.83 -12.51
N PRO A 75 6.76 3.27 -13.78
CA PRO A 75 7.87 3.96 -14.44
C PRO A 75 7.91 5.47 -14.16
N ASP A 76 9.05 6.11 -14.44
CA ASP A 76 9.22 7.57 -14.35
C ASP A 76 8.78 8.28 -15.63
N SER A 77 8.68 7.55 -16.74
CA SER A 77 8.19 8.05 -18.03
C SER A 77 7.49 6.94 -18.82
N ILE A 78 6.54 7.30 -19.63
CA ILE A 78 5.84 6.41 -20.58
C ILE A 78 5.75 7.14 -21.90
N ASN A 79 6.12 6.47 -23.00
CA ASN A 79 6.00 7.05 -24.34
C ASN A 79 4.53 7.39 -24.65
N GLY A 80 4.30 8.65 -25.06
CA GLY A 80 2.96 9.19 -25.34
C GLY A 80 2.23 9.77 -24.13
N ILE A 81 2.79 9.70 -22.91
CA ILE A 81 2.26 10.42 -21.74
C ILE A 81 3.20 11.57 -21.39
N ALA A 82 2.72 12.78 -21.66
CA ALA A 82 3.44 13.99 -21.26
C ALA A 82 3.34 14.20 -19.74
N ASN A 83 4.42 14.73 -19.14
CA ASN A 83 4.46 15.18 -17.74
C ASN A 83 4.20 14.11 -16.67
N LEU A 84 4.41 12.83 -16.96
CA LEU A 84 4.48 11.84 -15.89
C LEU A 84 5.66 12.17 -14.97
N LYS A 85 5.35 12.46 -13.71
CA LYS A 85 6.39 12.77 -12.72
C LYS A 85 6.88 11.49 -12.05
N PRO A 86 8.19 11.40 -11.72
CA PRO A 86 8.68 10.35 -10.85
C PRO A 86 7.91 10.32 -9.52
N ALA A 87 7.71 9.13 -8.97
CA ALA A 87 7.14 9.00 -7.64
C ALA A 87 8.07 9.64 -6.60
N HIS A 88 7.49 10.28 -5.60
CA HIS A 88 8.21 10.90 -4.51
C HIS A 88 7.77 10.31 -3.18
N PHE A 89 8.73 10.05 -2.30
CA PHE A 89 8.53 9.53 -0.95
C PHE A 89 9.29 10.38 0.05
N VAL A 90 8.65 10.77 1.15
CA VAL A 90 9.36 11.38 2.29
C VAL A 90 10.03 10.25 3.07
N THR A 91 11.34 10.28 3.15
CA THR A 91 12.18 9.22 3.72
C THR A 91 12.98 9.72 4.93
N PRO A 92 13.60 8.85 5.73
CA PRO A 92 14.49 9.25 6.82
C PRO A 92 15.67 10.14 6.41
N LYS A 93 15.98 10.23 5.11
CA LYS A 93 17.06 11.09 4.57
C LYS A 93 16.60 12.53 4.30
N ASP A 94 15.29 12.78 4.36
CA ASP A 94 14.73 14.09 4.05
C ASP A 94 14.65 14.97 5.32
N ASN A 95 14.89 16.28 5.17
CA ASN A 95 14.88 17.22 6.28
C ASN A 95 13.51 17.37 6.96
N ASN A 96 12.43 17.04 6.28
CA ASN A 96 11.07 17.06 6.80
C ASN A 96 10.63 15.72 7.43
N TRP A 97 11.54 14.74 7.55
CA TRP A 97 11.25 13.51 8.25
C TRP A 97 11.02 13.76 9.74
N THR A 98 9.93 13.24 10.29
CA THR A 98 9.56 13.37 11.70
C THR A 98 9.39 12.00 12.35
N LYS A 99 9.33 11.95 13.68
CA LYS A 99 9.08 10.70 14.44
C LYS A 99 7.76 10.02 14.06
N THR A 100 6.77 10.78 13.59
CA THR A 100 5.47 10.27 13.14
C THR A 100 5.44 9.95 11.66
N ALA A 101 6.46 10.32 10.90
CA ALA A 101 6.44 10.15 9.44
C ALA A 101 6.30 8.68 9.02
N PHE A 102 6.97 7.75 9.72
CA PHE A 102 6.85 6.33 9.42
C PHE A 102 5.43 5.78 9.64
N VAL A 103 4.73 6.26 10.69
CA VAL A 103 3.32 5.90 10.94
C VAL A 103 2.47 6.19 9.71
N TRP A 104 2.58 7.43 9.22
CA TRP A 104 1.79 7.89 8.06
C TRP A 104 2.23 7.24 6.76
N SER A 105 3.54 7.06 6.54
CA SER A 105 4.06 6.39 5.34
C SER A 105 3.62 4.93 5.25
N SER A 106 3.53 4.23 6.39
CA SER A 106 3.11 2.82 6.42
C SER A 106 1.67 2.59 5.98
N ILE A 107 0.81 3.60 6.09
CA ILE A 107 -0.60 3.56 5.66
C ILE A 107 -0.86 4.39 4.39
N GLY A 108 0.20 4.76 3.66
CA GLY A 108 0.10 5.33 2.32
C GLY A 108 0.17 6.85 2.21
N TYR A 109 0.41 7.58 3.31
CA TYR A 109 0.68 9.01 3.26
C TYR A 109 2.17 9.30 3.00
N ASN A 110 2.54 10.59 2.91
CA ASN A 110 3.92 11.05 2.66
C ASN A 110 4.51 10.51 1.35
N GLN A 111 3.66 10.22 0.38
CA GLN A 111 4.06 9.76 -0.94
C GLN A 111 3.20 10.39 -2.03
N HIS A 112 3.81 10.64 -3.18
CA HIS A 112 3.14 11.04 -4.40
C HIS A 112 3.42 9.98 -5.46
N VAL A 113 2.41 9.17 -5.76
CA VAL A 113 2.47 8.10 -6.76
C VAL A 113 1.28 8.25 -7.68
N SER A 114 1.51 8.29 -8.99
CA SER A 114 0.45 8.45 -9.97
C SER A 114 -0.38 7.17 -10.11
N PRO A 115 -1.66 7.27 -10.55
CA PRO A 115 -2.50 6.09 -10.78
C PRO A 115 -1.87 5.06 -11.71
N ILE A 116 -1.14 5.49 -12.75
CA ILE A 116 -0.48 4.57 -13.69
C ILE A 116 0.67 3.82 -13.05
N GLN A 117 1.40 4.42 -12.11
CA GLN A 117 2.46 3.75 -11.35
C GLN A 117 1.88 2.72 -10.38
N ILE A 118 0.76 3.05 -9.72
CA ILE A 118 0.02 2.09 -8.88
C ILE A 118 -0.49 0.92 -9.72
N LEU A 119 -1.12 1.19 -10.87
CA LEU A 119 -1.57 0.16 -11.81
C LEU A 119 -0.43 -0.76 -12.24
N THR A 120 0.74 -0.17 -12.57
CA THR A 120 1.93 -0.93 -12.97
C THR A 120 2.39 -1.90 -11.87
N PHE A 121 2.35 -1.46 -10.61
CA PHE A 121 2.72 -2.30 -9.48
C PHE A 121 1.73 -3.45 -9.27
N TYR A 122 0.42 -3.18 -9.30
CA TYR A 122 -0.60 -4.23 -9.18
C TYR A 122 -0.59 -5.18 -10.38
N ASN A 123 -0.31 -4.68 -11.58
CA ASN A 123 -0.10 -5.53 -12.75
C ASN A 123 1.08 -6.50 -12.54
N ALA A 124 2.18 -6.04 -11.93
CA ALA A 124 3.30 -6.92 -11.60
C ALA A 124 2.91 -8.05 -10.63
N ILE A 125 2.06 -7.75 -9.63
CA ILE A 125 1.51 -8.77 -8.72
C ILE A 125 0.68 -9.79 -9.51
N ALA A 126 -0.21 -9.32 -10.38
CA ALA A 126 -1.02 -10.18 -11.26
C ALA A 126 -0.15 -11.04 -12.18
N ASN A 127 0.94 -10.47 -12.70
CA ASN A 127 1.92 -11.09 -13.59
C ASN A 127 3.02 -11.89 -12.84
N ASN A 128 2.68 -12.49 -11.72
CA ASN A 128 3.55 -13.34 -10.90
C ASN A 128 4.87 -12.69 -10.45
N GLY A 129 4.86 -11.38 -10.27
CA GLY A 129 6.00 -10.60 -9.80
C GLY A 129 6.83 -9.93 -10.91
N LYS A 130 6.54 -10.18 -12.18
CA LYS A 130 7.23 -9.53 -13.30
C LYS A 130 6.57 -8.20 -13.61
N MET A 131 7.29 -7.10 -13.42
CA MET A 131 6.82 -5.75 -13.71
C MET A 131 7.19 -5.36 -15.14
N ILE A 132 6.20 -5.00 -15.93
CA ILE A 132 6.35 -4.51 -17.30
C ILE A 132 5.87 -3.06 -17.39
N GLN A 133 6.47 -2.30 -18.29
CA GLN A 133 6.08 -0.91 -18.54
C GLN A 133 4.73 -0.85 -19.27
N PRO A 134 3.76 -0.04 -18.79
CA PRO A 134 2.55 0.25 -19.56
C PRO A 134 2.87 0.90 -20.89
N GLN A 135 2.09 0.59 -21.91
CA GLN A 135 2.27 1.10 -23.27
C GLN A 135 0.96 1.65 -23.80
N LEU A 136 1.00 2.83 -24.45
CA LEU A 136 -0.14 3.38 -25.17
C LEU A 136 -0.16 2.91 -26.64
N TYR A 137 0.98 2.55 -27.17
CA TYR A 137 1.14 2.05 -28.53
C TYR A 137 1.74 0.67 -28.49
N LYS A 138 1.40 -0.18 -29.46
CA LYS A 138 1.99 -1.50 -29.57
C LYS A 138 3.47 -1.37 -29.91
N ASP A 139 4.30 -1.79 -28.98
CA ASP A 139 5.77 -1.78 -29.05
C ASP A 139 6.34 -3.03 -28.36
N SER A 140 7.67 -3.16 -28.38
CA SER A 140 8.36 -4.22 -27.65
C SER A 140 8.14 -4.10 -26.14
N VAL A 141 8.00 -5.25 -25.47
CA VAL A 141 7.76 -5.29 -24.03
C VAL A 141 9.02 -4.85 -23.29
N VAL A 142 8.90 -3.77 -22.50
CA VAL A 142 9.94 -3.29 -21.60
C VAL A 142 9.72 -3.86 -20.21
N VAL A 143 10.71 -4.63 -19.70
CA VAL A 143 10.68 -5.17 -18.34
C VAL A 143 11.32 -4.17 -17.39
N ILE A 144 10.55 -3.63 -16.44
CA ILE A 144 11.04 -2.71 -15.39
C ILE A 144 11.74 -3.50 -14.29
N ASN A 145 11.13 -4.60 -13.84
CA ASN A 145 11.68 -5.46 -12.81
C ASN A 145 11.28 -6.90 -13.10
N PRO A 146 12.25 -7.82 -13.26
CA PRO A 146 11.95 -9.21 -13.59
C PRO A 146 11.22 -9.95 -12.47
N GLN A 147 11.41 -9.51 -11.21
CA GLN A 147 10.80 -10.16 -10.05
C GLN A 147 10.76 -9.19 -8.84
N ILE A 148 9.61 -8.55 -8.60
CA ILE A 148 9.45 -7.57 -7.52
C ILE A 148 9.50 -8.18 -6.12
N ALA A 149 9.15 -9.45 -5.97
CA ALA A 149 9.18 -10.19 -4.71
C ALA A 149 9.23 -11.70 -4.96
N SER A 150 9.55 -12.50 -3.94
CA SER A 150 9.54 -13.96 -4.06
C SER A 150 8.19 -14.49 -4.52
N ARG A 151 8.18 -15.60 -5.24
CA ARG A 151 6.94 -16.25 -5.69
C ARG A 151 5.98 -16.52 -4.54
N ALA A 152 6.49 -17.01 -3.42
CA ALA A 152 5.69 -17.28 -2.22
C ALA A 152 5.02 -16.01 -1.65
N SER A 153 5.73 -14.87 -1.67
CA SER A 153 5.17 -13.57 -1.26
C SER A 153 4.07 -13.10 -2.20
N ILE A 154 4.30 -13.22 -3.51
CA ILE A 154 3.29 -12.86 -4.54
C ILE A 154 2.03 -13.72 -4.39
N ASP A 155 2.19 -15.04 -4.24
CA ASP A 155 1.06 -15.96 -4.09
C ASP A 155 0.28 -15.69 -2.79
N SER A 156 0.99 -15.37 -1.70
CA SER A 156 0.36 -14.97 -0.42
C SER A 156 -0.43 -13.66 -0.57
N LEU A 157 0.16 -12.66 -1.24
CA LEU A 157 -0.52 -11.38 -1.47
C LEU A 157 -1.75 -11.54 -2.36
N LYS A 158 -1.68 -12.35 -3.42
CA LYS A 158 -2.85 -12.66 -4.26
C LYS A 158 -3.98 -13.27 -3.44
N LYS A 159 -3.68 -14.21 -2.53
CA LYS A 159 -4.69 -14.79 -1.62
C LYS A 159 -5.33 -13.73 -0.73
N ALA A 160 -4.53 -12.82 -0.16
CA ALA A 160 -5.04 -11.73 0.66
C ALA A 160 -5.93 -10.76 -0.14
N LEU A 161 -5.57 -10.45 -1.39
CA LEU A 161 -6.37 -9.61 -2.26
C LEU A 161 -7.69 -10.27 -2.69
N VAL A 162 -7.71 -11.60 -2.91
CA VAL A 162 -8.95 -12.35 -3.14
C VAL A 162 -9.80 -12.34 -1.88
N PHE A 163 -9.21 -12.63 -0.71
CA PHE A 163 -9.92 -12.61 0.58
C PHE A 163 -10.59 -11.25 0.86
N ASN A 164 -9.93 -10.14 0.51
CA ASN A 164 -10.56 -8.82 0.64
C ASN A 164 -11.85 -8.68 -0.20
N ILE A 165 -11.90 -9.30 -1.38
CA ILE A 165 -13.11 -9.28 -2.23
C ILE A 165 -14.16 -10.28 -1.77
N THR A 166 -13.77 -11.42 -1.21
CA THR A 166 -14.73 -12.45 -0.76
C THR A 166 -15.31 -12.16 0.61
N ASP A 167 -14.50 -11.66 1.54
CA ASP A 167 -14.80 -11.58 2.97
C ASP A 167 -14.53 -10.20 3.59
N GLY A 168 -13.83 -9.28 2.86
CA GLY A 168 -13.46 -7.95 3.34
C GLY A 168 -14.36 -6.83 2.82
N LEU A 169 -13.86 -5.60 2.92
CA LEU A 169 -14.55 -4.39 2.45
C LEU A 169 -14.66 -4.32 0.92
N GLY A 170 -13.94 -5.15 0.19
CA GLY A 170 -13.99 -5.24 -1.27
C GLY A 170 -15.18 -6.03 -1.82
N GLN A 171 -16.05 -6.62 -0.99
CA GLN A 171 -17.20 -7.44 -1.41
C GLN A 171 -18.09 -6.81 -2.50
N PRO A 172 -18.30 -5.48 -2.56
CA PRO A 172 -19.08 -4.89 -3.67
C PRO A 172 -18.50 -5.13 -5.07
N ALA A 173 -17.20 -5.48 -5.17
CA ALA A 173 -16.55 -5.82 -6.43
C ALA A 173 -16.56 -7.34 -6.75
N LYS A 174 -17.19 -8.15 -5.92
CA LYS A 174 -17.29 -9.61 -6.14
C LYS A 174 -18.04 -9.93 -7.44
N SER A 175 -17.57 -10.94 -8.14
CA SER A 175 -18.19 -11.43 -9.38
C SER A 175 -18.49 -12.92 -9.29
N ASP A 176 -19.63 -13.34 -9.84
CA ASP A 176 -19.98 -14.75 -9.96
C ASP A 176 -19.35 -15.41 -11.22
N LYS A 177 -18.78 -14.60 -12.11
CA LYS A 177 -18.23 -15.08 -13.39
C LYS A 177 -16.72 -15.28 -13.35
N VAL A 178 -16.01 -14.50 -12.52
CA VAL A 178 -14.55 -14.51 -12.43
C VAL A 178 -14.09 -14.30 -10.99
N VAL A 179 -12.90 -14.81 -10.67
CA VAL A 179 -12.25 -14.50 -9.38
C VAL A 179 -11.65 -13.11 -9.48
N VAL A 180 -12.15 -12.20 -8.64
CA VAL A 180 -11.63 -10.84 -8.52
C VAL A 180 -10.66 -10.78 -7.33
N ALA A 181 -9.52 -10.13 -7.52
CA ALA A 181 -8.56 -9.81 -6.48
C ALA A 181 -8.32 -8.30 -6.45
N GLY A 182 -8.40 -7.67 -5.31
CA GLY A 182 -8.26 -6.22 -5.22
C GLY A 182 -8.25 -5.70 -3.80
N ILE A 183 -7.99 -4.42 -3.67
CA ILE A 183 -8.06 -3.67 -2.42
C ILE A 183 -8.70 -2.31 -2.69
N GLN A 184 -9.49 -1.83 -1.76
CA GLN A 184 -10.03 -0.47 -1.79
C GLN A 184 -9.01 0.50 -1.20
N GLY A 185 -9.03 1.74 -1.68
CA GLY A 185 -8.23 2.83 -1.14
C GLY A 185 -9.03 4.13 -1.14
N THR A 186 -8.69 5.02 -0.23
CA THR A 186 -9.20 6.40 -0.19
C THR A 186 -8.02 7.34 -0.15
N SER A 187 -7.96 8.30 -1.07
CA SER A 187 -6.97 9.36 -1.06
C SER A 187 -7.63 10.70 -0.81
N SER A 188 -6.98 11.56 -0.03
CA SER A 188 -7.36 12.96 0.07
C SER A 188 -6.56 13.78 -0.93
N LEU A 189 -7.25 14.59 -1.73
CA LEU A 189 -6.61 15.63 -2.52
C LEU A 189 -6.46 16.86 -1.61
N SER A 190 -5.23 17.31 -1.34
CA SER A 190 -5.02 18.62 -0.77
C SER A 190 -5.30 19.65 -1.87
N THR A 191 -6.44 20.31 -1.84
CA THR A 191 -6.63 21.53 -2.59
C THR A 191 -5.82 22.61 -1.90
N ASN A 192 -5.02 23.38 -2.65
CA ASN A 192 -4.19 24.50 -2.15
C ASN A 192 -5.01 25.68 -1.57
N GLU A 193 -6.27 25.48 -1.22
CA GLU A 193 -7.15 26.52 -0.69
C GLU A 193 -7.11 26.68 0.84
N ASP A 194 -6.43 25.78 1.58
CA ASP A 194 -6.37 25.87 3.06
C ASP A 194 -5.09 26.54 3.62
N SER A 195 -4.29 27.21 2.78
CA SER A 195 -3.11 27.95 3.22
C SER A 195 -3.37 29.41 3.61
N THR A 196 -4.65 29.82 3.74
CA THR A 196 -5.03 31.16 4.20
C THR A 196 -6.18 31.10 5.20
N LYS A 197 -5.90 30.57 6.39
CA LYS A 197 -6.62 30.94 7.63
C LYS A 197 -5.73 30.70 8.85
#